data_775468e0015b8670093f356dfe7aaa27
#
_entry.id   775468e0015b8670093f356dfe7aaa27
#
_cell.length_a   1.000
_cell.length_b   1.000
_cell.length_c   1.000
_cell.angle_alpha   90.00
_cell.angle_beta   90.00
_cell.angle_gamma   90.00
#
_symmetry.space_group_name_H-M   'P 1'
#
loop_
_entity.id
_entity.type
_entity.pdbx_description
1 polymer ?
#
loop_
_entity_poly.entity_id
_entity_poly.type
_entity_poly.pdbx_seq_one_letter_code
_entity_poly.pdbx_strand_id
1 'polypeptide(L)'
;MLLQDNRSIITILSIIMKTHFIFDCDDTLTNSYDFNQQMFVDTFLPYDPKIDQNYLRELHFNSRGIAMNLQFETAINHFKLNADPQIMMEENEQIHIKNIEQMAMFDDVHNLFAELKKKGRTISITSNRQYGSLKLVLEKNNLTKYVDDLISCKDEGFEKPDPTCLLNLIEKYKAPKDEFLYFGDSKTDSDFALNAGIDYIIVDHYLNQKKFYKMILQMFLK
;
A
#
# COMPACT_ATOMS: atom_id res chain seq x y z
N MET A 1 6.03 -0.13 -25.17
CA MET A 1 6.87 -0.19 -23.94
C MET A 1 6.48 -1.45 -23.21
N LEU A 2 7.40 -2.37 -22.99
CA LEU A 2 7.18 -3.64 -22.31
C LEU A 2 7.57 -3.42 -20.84
N LEU A 3 6.64 -3.69 -19.94
CA LEU A 3 6.95 -3.81 -18.52
C LEU A 3 7.50 -5.24 -18.35
N GLN A 4 8.81 -5.36 -18.21
CA GLN A 4 9.46 -6.67 -18.05
C GLN A 4 9.53 -7.03 -16.58
N ASP A 5 8.80 -8.08 -16.20
CA ASP A 5 9.22 -9.00 -15.16
C ASP A 5 9.07 -10.44 -15.68
N ASN A 6 9.93 -11.36 -15.20
CA ASN A 6 10.30 -12.61 -15.85
C ASN A 6 9.20 -13.71 -15.94
N ARG A 7 7.90 -13.42 -15.78
CA ARG A 7 6.83 -14.46 -15.87
C ARG A 7 5.57 -14.12 -16.66
N SER A 8 5.32 -12.86 -17.00
CA SER A 8 4.30 -12.55 -18.03
C SER A 8 4.53 -11.14 -18.58
N ILE A 9 4.68 -11.05 -19.88
CA ILE A 9 4.66 -9.76 -20.58
C ILE A 9 3.22 -9.26 -20.51
N ILE A 10 2.91 -8.42 -19.50
CA ILE A 10 1.62 -7.72 -19.46
C ILE A 10 1.66 -6.67 -20.56
N THR A 11 0.88 -6.89 -21.59
CA THR A 11 0.74 -5.95 -22.70
C THR A 11 -0.24 -4.83 -22.32
N ILE A 12 -0.14 -3.67 -23.00
CA ILE A 12 -1.13 -2.60 -22.84
C ILE A 12 -2.56 -3.12 -23.10
N LEU A 13 -2.73 -4.00 -24.08
CA LEU A 13 -4.02 -4.60 -24.40
C LEU A 13 -4.56 -5.44 -23.24
N SER A 14 -3.73 -6.25 -22.58
CA SER A 14 -4.19 -7.05 -21.44
C SER A 14 -4.61 -6.16 -20.25
N ILE A 15 -3.92 -5.05 -19.99
CA ILE A 15 -4.31 -4.10 -18.93
C ILE A 15 -5.69 -3.47 -19.24
N ILE A 16 -5.92 -3.05 -20.47
CA ILE A 16 -7.18 -2.41 -20.89
C ILE A 16 -8.37 -3.37 -20.80
N MET A 17 -8.12 -4.67 -20.99
CA MET A 17 -9.15 -5.71 -20.91
C MET A 17 -9.54 -6.08 -19.48
N LYS A 18 -8.73 -5.74 -18.48
CA LYS A 18 -9.06 -6.01 -17.07
C LYS A 18 -10.30 -5.25 -16.63
N THR A 19 -11.10 -5.90 -15.79
CA THR A 19 -12.35 -5.34 -15.28
C THR A 19 -12.27 -4.96 -13.79
N HIS A 20 -11.35 -5.60 -13.04
CA HIS A 20 -11.16 -5.43 -11.61
C HIS A 20 -9.75 -4.96 -11.30
N PHE A 21 -9.62 -3.75 -10.80
CA PHE A 21 -8.37 -3.09 -10.45
C PHE A 21 -8.23 -3.05 -8.93
N ILE A 22 -7.19 -3.70 -8.41
CA ILE A 22 -6.92 -3.79 -6.98
C ILE A 22 -5.62 -3.06 -6.69
N PHE A 23 -5.63 -2.19 -5.68
CA PHE A 23 -4.47 -1.38 -5.31
C PHE A 23 -4.08 -1.64 -3.86
N ASP A 24 -2.79 -1.73 -3.60
CA ASP A 24 -2.26 -1.43 -2.28
C ASP A 24 -2.41 0.08 -2.00
N CYS A 25 -2.22 0.50 -0.74
CA CYS A 25 -2.38 1.88 -0.33
C CYS A 25 -1.04 2.60 -0.16
N ASP A 26 -0.22 2.13 0.78
CA ASP A 26 1.02 2.80 1.19
C ASP A 26 2.09 2.64 0.12
N ASP A 27 2.75 3.76 -0.26
CA ASP A 27 3.76 3.83 -1.34
C ASP A 27 3.28 3.33 -2.71
N THR A 28 2.04 2.88 -2.80
CA THR A 28 1.34 2.57 -4.05
C THR A 28 0.46 3.76 -4.46
N LEU A 29 -0.56 4.10 -3.69
CA LEU A 29 -1.45 5.24 -3.95
C LEU A 29 -0.98 6.51 -3.25
N THR A 30 -0.42 6.38 -2.05
CA THR A 30 0.08 7.48 -1.23
C THR A 30 1.60 7.57 -1.28
N ASN A 31 2.13 8.79 -1.24
CA ASN A 31 3.56 9.03 -1.00
C ASN A 31 3.80 8.96 0.51
N SER A 32 3.67 7.76 1.07
CA SER A 32 3.65 7.52 2.51
C SER A 32 5.01 7.23 3.11
N TYR A 33 6.02 6.96 2.29
CA TYR A 33 7.34 6.54 2.76
C TYR A 33 7.95 7.52 3.79
N ASP A 34 8.13 8.78 3.41
CA ASP A 34 8.71 9.78 4.32
C ASP A 34 7.80 10.03 5.53
N PHE A 35 6.49 9.99 5.32
CA PHE A 35 5.49 10.12 6.37
C PHE A 35 5.60 8.96 7.37
N ASN A 36 5.55 7.71 6.92
CA ASN A 36 5.62 6.54 7.80
C ASN A 36 6.94 6.50 8.57
N GLN A 37 8.06 6.84 7.91
CA GLN A 37 9.36 6.93 8.54
C GLN A 37 9.38 8.00 9.66
N GLN A 38 8.78 9.17 9.42
CA GLN A 38 8.68 10.21 10.44
C GLN A 38 7.81 9.76 11.62
N MET A 39 6.65 9.13 11.35
CA MET A 39 5.77 8.62 12.42
C MET A 39 6.47 7.54 13.26
N PHE A 40 7.27 6.67 12.63
CA PHE A 40 8.10 5.71 13.34
C PHE A 40 9.08 6.41 14.28
N VAL A 41 9.81 7.41 13.81
CA VAL A 41 10.74 8.21 14.64
C VAL A 41 10.01 8.91 15.79
N ASP A 42 8.88 9.56 15.50
CA ASP A 42 8.11 10.33 16.48
C ASP A 42 7.58 9.46 17.63
N THR A 43 7.35 8.17 17.39
CA THR A 43 6.95 7.21 18.42
C THR A 43 8.04 6.99 19.48
N PHE A 44 9.32 7.12 19.12
CA PHE A 44 10.42 6.95 20.07
C PHE A 44 10.76 8.19 20.88
N LEU A 45 10.44 9.40 20.40
CA LEU A 45 10.82 10.66 21.05
C LEU A 45 10.31 10.81 22.49
N PRO A 46 9.09 10.33 22.87
CA PRO A 46 8.65 10.35 24.27
C PRO A 46 9.48 9.45 25.20
N TYR A 47 10.09 8.39 24.68
CA TYR A 47 10.91 7.44 25.46
C TYR A 47 12.35 7.94 25.64
N ASP A 48 12.92 8.56 24.62
CA ASP A 48 14.21 9.24 24.67
C ASP A 48 14.27 10.42 23.68
N PRO A 49 14.14 11.67 24.15
CA PRO A 49 14.21 12.86 23.29
C PRO A 49 15.57 13.07 22.60
N LYS A 50 16.60 12.35 23.01
CA LYS A 50 17.96 12.43 22.43
C LYS A 50 18.30 11.21 21.57
N ILE A 51 17.32 10.37 21.29
CA ILE A 51 17.51 9.15 20.49
C ILE A 51 18.11 9.48 19.12
N ASP A 52 18.95 8.61 18.61
CA ASP A 52 19.51 8.76 17.26
C ASP A 52 18.42 8.53 16.20
N GLN A 53 17.84 9.63 15.73
CA GLN A 53 16.80 9.62 14.71
C GLN A 53 17.31 9.11 13.35
N ASN A 54 18.62 9.27 13.03
CA ASN A 54 19.17 8.78 11.77
C ASN A 54 19.19 7.25 11.78
N TYR A 55 19.60 6.65 12.90
CA TYR A 55 19.53 5.19 13.07
C TYR A 55 18.09 4.66 12.89
N LEU A 56 17.11 5.32 13.51
CA LEU A 56 15.70 4.93 13.37
C LEU A 56 15.21 5.01 11.91
N ARG A 57 15.60 6.08 11.20
CA ARG A 57 15.27 6.24 9.77
C ARG A 57 15.91 5.15 8.92
N GLU A 58 17.19 4.85 9.15
CA GLU A 58 17.90 3.79 8.43
C GLU A 58 17.32 2.41 8.76
N LEU A 59 16.99 2.14 10.02
CA LEU A 59 16.34 0.90 10.44
C LEU A 59 15.01 0.71 9.69
N HIS A 60 14.13 1.72 9.75
CA HIS A 60 12.83 1.67 9.08
C HIS A 60 13.00 1.48 7.56
N PHE A 61 13.95 2.20 6.93
CA PHE A 61 14.25 2.06 5.51
C PHE A 61 14.70 0.65 5.14
N ASN A 62 15.63 0.07 5.89
CA ASN A 62 16.21 -1.24 5.60
C ASN A 62 15.27 -2.41 5.97
N SER A 63 14.23 -2.14 6.75
CA SER A 63 13.26 -3.13 7.23
C SER A 63 11.93 -3.11 6.47
N ARG A 64 11.88 -2.49 5.28
CA ARG A 64 10.68 -2.53 4.43
C ARG A 64 10.28 -3.97 4.12
N GLY A 65 8.99 -4.27 4.32
CA GLY A 65 8.44 -5.63 4.19
C GLY A 65 8.66 -6.53 5.40
N ILE A 66 9.34 -6.05 6.45
CA ILE A 66 9.43 -6.73 7.74
C ILE A 66 8.29 -6.23 8.64
N ALA A 67 7.65 -7.14 9.37
CA ALA A 67 6.57 -6.80 10.29
C ALA A 67 6.98 -5.71 11.28
N MET A 68 6.09 -4.75 11.52
CA MET A 68 6.39 -3.54 12.30
C MET A 68 6.81 -3.86 13.74
N ASN A 69 6.21 -4.88 14.38
CA ASN A 69 6.59 -5.31 15.72
C ASN A 69 8.09 -5.66 15.82
N LEU A 70 8.64 -6.33 14.81
CA LEU A 70 10.07 -6.68 14.77
C LEU A 70 10.98 -5.45 14.59
N GLN A 71 10.49 -4.41 13.89
CA GLN A 71 11.21 -3.14 13.77
C GLN A 71 11.25 -2.43 15.11
N PHE A 72 10.14 -2.37 15.84
CA PHE A 72 10.09 -1.82 17.21
C PHE A 72 10.99 -2.60 18.16
N GLU A 73 10.89 -3.94 18.19
CA GLU A 73 11.75 -4.80 19.03
C GLU A 73 13.25 -4.52 18.75
N THR A 74 13.62 -4.41 17.48
CA THR A 74 15.01 -4.14 17.08
C THR A 74 15.50 -2.80 17.64
N ALA A 75 14.70 -1.74 17.49
CA ALA A 75 15.06 -0.42 18.00
C ALA A 75 15.08 -0.36 19.52
N ILE A 76 14.08 -0.94 20.21
CA ILE A 76 14.02 -1.04 21.67
C ILE A 76 15.27 -1.71 22.21
N ASN A 77 15.67 -2.85 21.64
CA ASN A 77 16.86 -3.59 22.04
C ASN A 77 18.15 -2.79 21.78
N HIS A 78 18.25 -2.13 20.62
CA HIS A 78 19.42 -1.32 20.27
C HIS A 78 19.64 -0.17 21.27
N PHE A 79 18.59 0.58 21.57
CA PHE A 79 18.64 1.72 22.49
C PHE A 79 18.44 1.33 23.96
N LYS A 80 18.20 0.04 24.26
CA LYS A 80 17.95 -0.47 25.61
C LYS A 80 16.80 0.27 26.32
N LEU A 81 15.74 0.55 25.58
CA LEU A 81 14.57 1.24 26.12
C LEU A 81 13.75 0.28 26.99
N ASN A 82 13.16 0.82 28.05
CA ASN A 82 12.17 0.10 28.83
C ASN A 82 10.78 0.36 28.24
N ALA A 83 10.47 -0.33 27.15
CA ALA A 83 9.23 -0.15 26.37
C ALA A 83 8.71 -1.50 25.87
N ASP A 84 7.40 -1.59 25.71
CA ASP A 84 6.73 -2.75 25.12
C ASP A 84 6.46 -2.47 23.61
N PRO A 85 6.93 -3.36 22.71
CA PRO A 85 6.74 -3.19 21.27
C PRO A 85 5.26 -3.07 20.87
N GLN A 86 4.37 -3.81 21.54
CA GLN A 86 2.94 -3.78 21.22
C GLN A 86 2.31 -2.44 21.61
N ILE A 87 2.67 -1.89 22.77
CA ILE A 87 2.22 -0.56 23.19
C ILE A 87 2.75 0.52 22.20
N MET A 88 4.02 0.43 21.81
CA MET A 88 4.58 1.37 20.85
C MET A 88 3.91 1.29 19.47
N MET A 89 3.47 0.11 19.05
CA MET A 89 2.69 -0.05 17.81
C MET A 89 1.34 0.66 17.90
N GLU A 90 0.66 0.57 19.04
CA GLU A 90 -0.61 1.27 19.26
C GLU A 90 -0.41 2.80 19.30
N GLU A 91 0.65 3.28 19.95
CA GLU A 91 1.02 4.69 19.96
C GLU A 91 1.37 5.17 18.55
N ASN A 92 2.12 4.40 17.78
CA ASN A 92 2.44 4.71 16.38
C ASN A 92 1.18 4.87 15.53
N GLU A 93 0.19 3.98 15.68
CA GLU A 93 -1.09 4.10 14.98
C GLU A 93 -1.82 5.40 15.36
N GLN A 94 -1.83 5.78 16.65
CA GLN A 94 -2.43 7.04 17.08
C GLN A 94 -1.69 8.26 16.49
N ILE A 95 -0.37 8.19 16.39
CA ILE A 95 0.44 9.23 15.75
C ILE A 95 0.10 9.32 14.26
N HIS A 96 -0.04 8.19 13.56
CA HIS A 96 -0.47 8.15 12.16
C HIS A 96 -1.84 8.81 11.97
N ILE A 97 -2.84 8.41 12.78
CA ILE A 97 -4.20 8.97 12.71
C ILE A 97 -4.16 10.49 12.91
N LYS A 98 -3.43 10.96 13.92
CA LYS A 98 -3.32 12.39 14.22
C LYS A 98 -2.71 13.22 13.09
N ASN A 99 -1.78 12.63 12.35
CA ASN A 99 -1.01 13.32 11.31
C ASN A 99 -1.45 12.94 9.88
N ILE A 100 -2.53 12.20 9.72
CA ILE A 100 -2.97 11.62 8.44
C ILE A 100 -3.12 12.65 7.30
N GLU A 101 -3.39 13.91 7.65
CA GLU A 101 -3.52 15.02 6.67
C GLU A 101 -2.21 15.36 5.96
N GLN A 102 -1.06 14.92 6.50
CA GLN A 102 0.26 15.11 5.89
C GLN A 102 0.55 14.05 4.82
N MET A 103 -0.26 12.98 4.75
CA MET A 103 -0.09 11.91 3.78
C MET A 103 -0.73 12.29 2.44
N ALA A 104 0.09 12.62 1.46
CA ALA A 104 -0.36 13.00 0.13
C ALA A 104 -0.50 11.79 -0.81
N MET A 105 -1.45 11.88 -1.74
CA MET A 105 -1.56 10.91 -2.85
C MET A 105 -0.53 11.21 -3.92
N PHE A 106 -0.13 10.17 -4.66
CA PHE A 106 0.63 10.39 -5.89
C PHE A 106 -0.21 11.09 -6.95
N ASP A 107 0.47 11.84 -7.82
CA ASP A 107 -0.18 12.53 -8.95
C ASP A 107 -0.94 11.55 -9.85
N ASP A 108 -2.03 12.03 -10.44
CA ASP A 108 -2.90 11.30 -11.37
C ASP A 108 -3.70 10.11 -10.80
N VAL A 109 -3.62 9.77 -9.52
CA VAL A 109 -4.45 8.73 -8.89
C VAL A 109 -5.93 9.05 -9.07
N HIS A 110 -6.36 10.28 -8.77
CA HIS A 110 -7.74 10.71 -8.93
C HIS A 110 -8.22 10.61 -10.38
N ASN A 111 -7.38 11.06 -11.32
CA ASN A 111 -7.70 11.02 -12.74
C ASN A 111 -7.83 9.58 -13.25
N LEU A 112 -6.93 8.70 -12.81
CA LEU A 112 -7.00 7.27 -13.15
C LEU A 112 -8.27 6.62 -12.59
N PHE A 113 -8.59 6.85 -11.32
CA PHE A 113 -9.77 6.27 -10.69
C PHE A 113 -11.06 6.76 -11.35
N ALA A 114 -11.13 8.06 -11.67
CA ALA A 114 -12.28 8.62 -12.38
C ALA A 114 -12.45 7.98 -13.77
N GLU A 115 -11.38 7.78 -14.52
CA GLU A 115 -11.43 7.15 -15.85
C GLU A 115 -11.79 5.66 -15.76
N LEU A 116 -11.24 4.92 -14.80
CA LEU A 116 -11.60 3.53 -14.55
C LEU A 116 -13.10 3.39 -14.24
N LYS A 117 -13.63 4.24 -13.35
CA LYS A 117 -15.07 4.25 -13.02
C LYS A 117 -15.95 4.61 -14.22
N LYS A 118 -15.54 5.59 -15.03
CA LYS A 118 -16.22 5.96 -16.26
C LYS A 118 -16.31 4.80 -17.25
N LYS A 119 -15.30 3.92 -17.27
CA LYS A 119 -15.28 2.69 -18.08
C LYS A 119 -15.95 1.50 -17.40
N GLY A 120 -16.65 1.70 -16.29
CA GLY A 120 -17.37 0.64 -15.57
C GLY A 120 -16.46 -0.36 -14.86
N ARG A 121 -15.21 0.02 -14.56
CA ARG A 121 -14.25 -0.85 -13.86
C ARG A 121 -14.49 -0.83 -12.35
N THR A 122 -14.23 -1.95 -11.70
CA THR A 122 -14.24 -2.07 -10.25
C THR A 122 -12.89 -1.66 -9.68
N ILE A 123 -12.90 -0.91 -8.58
CA ILE A 123 -11.70 -0.47 -7.87
C ILE A 123 -11.78 -0.95 -6.42
N SER A 124 -10.85 -1.79 -6.03
CA SER A 124 -10.70 -2.27 -4.66
C SER A 124 -9.36 -1.85 -4.09
N ILE A 125 -9.30 -1.58 -2.79
CA ILE A 125 -8.05 -1.29 -2.07
C ILE A 125 -7.86 -2.33 -0.99
N THR A 126 -6.65 -2.95 -0.94
CA THR A 126 -6.25 -3.90 0.09
C THR A 126 -4.96 -3.44 0.74
N SER A 127 -4.89 -3.42 2.07
CA SER A 127 -3.71 -2.96 2.80
C SER A 127 -3.50 -3.75 4.10
N ASN A 128 -2.25 -3.82 4.58
CA ASN A 128 -1.94 -4.27 5.95
C ASN A 128 -2.13 -3.16 6.99
N ARG A 129 -2.56 -1.96 6.56
CA ARG A 129 -2.96 -0.87 7.46
C ARG A 129 -4.28 -1.21 8.15
N GLN A 130 -4.45 -0.82 9.41
CA GLN A 130 -5.72 -0.96 10.13
C GLN A 130 -6.85 -0.23 9.39
N TYR A 131 -8.05 -0.79 9.39
CA TYR A 131 -9.21 -0.29 8.62
C TYR A 131 -9.55 1.17 8.92
N GLY A 132 -9.52 1.56 10.21
CA GLY A 132 -9.83 2.93 10.62
C GLY A 132 -8.88 3.96 10.01
N SER A 133 -7.58 3.69 10.04
CA SER A 133 -6.54 4.51 9.46
C SER A 133 -6.62 4.50 7.93
N LEU A 134 -6.80 3.33 7.31
CA LEU A 134 -6.97 3.18 5.87
C LEU A 134 -8.16 3.99 5.34
N LYS A 135 -9.30 3.91 6.02
CA LYS A 135 -10.50 4.68 5.69
C LYS A 135 -10.25 6.18 5.75
N LEU A 136 -9.59 6.67 6.81
CA LEU A 136 -9.25 8.08 6.95
C LEU A 136 -8.37 8.59 5.81
N VAL A 137 -7.36 7.80 5.38
CA VAL A 137 -6.53 8.15 4.21
C VAL A 137 -7.38 8.42 2.98
N LEU A 138 -8.35 7.54 2.69
CA LEU A 138 -9.21 7.67 1.52
C LEU A 138 -10.20 8.85 1.64
N GLU A 139 -10.78 9.05 2.83
CA GLU A 139 -11.71 10.15 3.10
C GLU A 139 -11.02 11.51 2.94
N LYS A 140 -9.86 11.70 3.57
CA LYS A 140 -9.07 12.94 3.49
C LYS A 140 -8.62 13.26 2.07
N ASN A 141 -8.34 12.23 1.29
CA ASN A 141 -7.94 12.38 -0.10
C ASN A 141 -9.12 12.29 -1.10
N ASN A 142 -10.37 12.32 -0.65
CA ASN A 142 -11.60 12.28 -1.48
C ASN A 142 -11.64 11.10 -2.49
N LEU A 143 -11.09 9.94 -2.13
CA LEU A 143 -11.06 8.75 -2.98
C LEU A 143 -12.24 7.80 -2.74
N THR A 144 -12.91 7.86 -1.60
CA THR A 144 -14.00 6.94 -1.20
C THR A 144 -15.08 6.79 -2.26
N LYS A 145 -15.39 7.85 -3.00
CA LYS A 145 -16.42 7.84 -4.06
C LYS A 145 -16.09 6.96 -5.27
N TYR A 146 -14.82 6.54 -5.41
CA TYR A 146 -14.37 5.69 -6.52
C TYR A 146 -14.20 4.23 -6.11
N VAL A 147 -14.09 3.96 -4.81
CA VAL A 147 -13.68 2.66 -4.28
C VAL A 147 -14.92 1.80 -4.00
N ASP A 148 -14.95 0.61 -4.59
CA ASP A 148 -16.04 -0.36 -4.40
C ASP A 148 -15.77 -1.24 -3.17
N ASP A 149 -14.51 -1.56 -2.86
CA ASP A 149 -14.11 -2.33 -1.69
C ASP A 149 -12.89 -1.73 -1.01
N LEU A 150 -12.94 -1.66 0.30
CA LEU A 150 -11.85 -1.25 1.16
C LEU A 150 -11.58 -2.36 2.19
N ILE A 151 -10.40 -2.98 2.12
CA ILE A 151 -10.05 -4.17 2.88
C ILE A 151 -8.78 -3.94 3.67
N SER A 152 -8.87 -4.07 4.99
CA SER A 152 -7.71 -4.20 5.87
C SER A 152 -7.41 -5.70 6.02
N CYS A 153 -6.38 -6.20 5.35
CA CYS A 153 -5.98 -7.59 5.48
C CYS A 153 -5.56 -7.93 6.91
N LYS A 154 -4.99 -6.95 7.62
CA LYS A 154 -4.63 -7.09 9.04
C LYS A 154 -5.84 -7.31 9.92
N ASP A 155 -6.90 -6.50 9.78
CA ASP A 155 -8.09 -6.60 10.63
C ASP A 155 -8.92 -7.86 10.30
N GLU A 156 -8.79 -8.38 9.08
CA GLU A 156 -9.37 -9.68 8.69
C GLU A 156 -8.54 -10.87 9.17
N GLY A 157 -7.34 -10.64 9.74
CA GLY A 157 -6.44 -11.68 10.23
C GLY A 157 -5.60 -12.38 9.17
N PHE A 158 -5.50 -11.82 7.96
CA PHE A 158 -4.80 -12.39 6.81
C PHE A 158 -3.83 -11.38 6.19
N GLU A 159 -2.82 -10.96 6.96
CA GLU A 159 -1.83 -9.99 6.47
C GLU A 159 -1.11 -10.49 5.20
N LYS A 160 -0.92 -9.59 4.23
CA LYS A 160 -0.12 -9.88 3.04
C LYS A 160 1.28 -10.40 3.46
N PRO A 161 1.82 -11.42 2.82
CA PRO A 161 1.45 -11.99 1.53
C PRO A 161 0.44 -13.15 1.55
N ASP A 162 -0.32 -13.37 2.66
CA ASP A 162 -1.40 -14.36 2.69
C ASP A 162 -2.48 -13.98 1.68
N PRO A 163 -2.82 -14.82 0.68
CA PRO A 163 -3.70 -14.44 -0.42
C PRO A 163 -5.19 -14.39 -0.05
N THR A 164 -5.57 -14.74 1.17
CA THR A 164 -6.97 -14.98 1.56
C THR A 164 -7.85 -13.76 1.27
N CYS A 165 -7.41 -12.55 1.58
CA CYS A 165 -8.16 -11.33 1.27
C CYS A 165 -8.46 -11.16 -0.23
N LEU A 166 -7.47 -11.46 -1.11
CA LEU A 166 -7.68 -11.42 -2.56
C LEU A 166 -8.59 -12.54 -3.04
N LEU A 167 -8.45 -13.75 -2.50
CA LEU A 167 -9.29 -14.88 -2.87
C LEU A 167 -10.75 -14.63 -2.50
N ASN A 168 -11.02 -14.06 -1.32
CA ASN A 168 -12.36 -13.65 -0.89
C ASN A 168 -12.95 -12.58 -1.84
N LEU A 169 -12.14 -11.62 -2.26
CA LEU A 169 -12.56 -10.58 -3.20
C LEU A 169 -12.89 -11.16 -4.58
N ILE A 170 -12.06 -12.09 -5.10
CA ILE A 170 -12.28 -12.78 -6.36
C ILE A 170 -13.59 -13.61 -6.30
N GLU A 171 -13.81 -14.32 -5.20
CA GLU A 171 -15.04 -15.08 -4.99
C GLU A 171 -16.29 -14.17 -4.93
N LYS A 172 -16.18 -13.02 -4.26
CA LYS A 172 -17.27 -12.02 -4.20
C LYS A 172 -17.72 -11.59 -5.60
N TYR A 173 -16.79 -11.30 -6.49
CA TYR A 173 -17.11 -10.81 -7.83
C TYR A 173 -17.46 -11.94 -8.82
N LYS A 174 -17.12 -13.18 -8.51
CA LYS A 174 -17.38 -14.36 -9.37
C LYS A 174 -16.85 -14.19 -10.80
N ALA A 175 -15.78 -13.41 -10.96
CA ALA A 175 -15.14 -13.16 -12.24
C ALA A 175 -13.89 -14.06 -12.41
N PRO A 176 -13.49 -14.37 -13.64
CA PRO A 176 -12.25 -15.09 -13.92
C PRO A 176 -11.02 -14.35 -13.38
N LYS A 177 -10.01 -15.09 -12.89
CA LYS A 177 -8.80 -14.50 -12.31
C LYS A 177 -8.03 -13.60 -13.27
N ASP A 178 -8.09 -13.88 -14.55
CA ASP A 178 -7.46 -13.08 -15.61
C ASP A 178 -8.13 -11.73 -15.87
N GLU A 179 -9.29 -11.48 -15.26
CA GLU A 179 -9.94 -10.17 -15.26
C GLU A 179 -9.45 -9.25 -14.14
N PHE A 180 -8.68 -9.76 -13.17
CA PHE A 180 -8.13 -8.98 -12.06
C PHE A 180 -6.73 -8.49 -12.37
N LEU A 181 -6.40 -7.30 -11.87
CA LEU A 181 -5.06 -6.74 -11.92
C LEU A 181 -4.73 -6.04 -10.60
N TYR A 182 -3.63 -6.46 -10.00
CA TYR A 182 -3.15 -5.93 -8.73
C TYR A 182 -2.02 -4.91 -8.96
N PHE A 183 -2.02 -3.83 -8.18
CA PHE A 183 -0.97 -2.81 -8.14
C PHE A 183 -0.41 -2.71 -6.72
N GLY A 184 0.89 -2.85 -6.56
CA GLY A 184 1.59 -2.69 -5.30
C GLY A 184 3.04 -2.30 -5.53
N ASP A 185 3.72 -1.78 -4.52
CA ASP A 185 5.10 -1.27 -4.63
C ASP A 185 6.16 -2.25 -4.15
N SER A 186 5.77 -3.28 -3.39
CA SER A 186 6.67 -4.15 -2.64
C SER A 186 6.72 -5.59 -3.14
N LYS A 187 7.76 -6.32 -2.67
CA LYS A 187 7.81 -7.77 -2.86
C LYS A 187 6.62 -8.49 -2.18
N THR A 188 6.18 -8.00 -1.03
CA THR A 188 5.01 -8.52 -0.30
C THR A 188 3.76 -8.46 -1.17
N ASP A 189 3.56 -7.38 -1.93
CA ASP A 189 2.44 -7.22 -2.85
C ASP A 189 2.52 -8.16 -4.05
N SER A 190 3.72 -8.30 -4.64
CA SER A 190 3.91 -9.26 -5.73
C SER A 190 3.66 -10.71 -5.30
N ASP A 191 4.16 -11.10 -4.12
CA ASP A 191 3.91 -12.42 -3.56
C ASP A 191 2.40 -12.63 -3.25
N PHE A 192 1.73 -11.59 -2.73
CA PHE A 192 0.29 -11.59 -2.45
C PHE A 192 -0.55 -11.89 -3.71
N ALA A 193 -0.26 -11.17 -4.80
CA ALA A 193 -0.95 -11.37 -6.07
C ALA A 193 -0.61 -12.73 -6.71
N LEU A 194 0.66 -13.13 -6.70
CA LEU A 194 1.11 -14.43 -7.20
C LEU A 194 0.46 -15.60 -6.45
N ASN A 195 0.39 -15.52 -5.12
CA ASN A 195 -0.24 -16.54 -4.29
C ASN A 195 -1.75 -16.64 -4.56
N ALA A 196 -2.42 -15.53 -4.91
CA ALA A 196 -3.81 -15.51 -5.33
C ALA A 196 -4.00 -15.99 -6.78
N GLY A 197 -2.95 -16.02 -7.60
CA GLY A 197 -2.97 -16.42 -9.00
C GLY A 197 -3.58 -15.39 -9.93
N ILE A 198 -3.35 -14.09 -9.64
CA ILE A 198 -3.78 -12.96 -10.49
C ILE A 198 -2.58 -12.19 -11.03
N ASP A 199 -2.81 -11.43 -12.11
CA ASP A 199 -1.80 -10.55 -12.68
C ASP A 199 -1.49 -9.37 -11.75
N TYR A 200 -0.23 -8.90 -11.78
CA TYR A 200 0.18 -7.76 -10.98
C TYR A 200 1.15 -6.83 -11.72
N ILE A 201 1.20 -5.60 -11.28
CA ILE A 201 2.16 -4.58 -11.71
C ILE A 201 2.82 -3.99 -10.48
N ILE A 202 4.16 -4.01 -10.46
CA ILE A 202 4.93 -3.30 -9.44
C ILE A 202 4.95 -1.81 -9.77
N VAL A 203 4.48 -1.01 -8.82
CA VAL A 203 4.47 0.44 -8.89
C VAL A 203 5.80 0.95 -8.37
N ASP A 204 6.63 1.49 -9.24
CA ASP A 204 7.88 2.13 -8.86
C ASP A 204 7.83 3.62 -9.19
N HIS A 205 7.46 4.41 -8.21
CA HIS A 205 7.35 5.86 -8.37
C HIS A 205 8.70 6.55 -8.54
N TYR A 206 9.77 5.97 -7.98
CA TYR A 206 11.12 6.54 -8.08
C TYR A 206 11.67 6.34 -9.48
N LEU A 207 11.60 5.12 -10.01
CA LEU A 207 12.04 4.80 -11.37
C LEU A 207 11.25 5.59 -12.43
N ASN A 208 9.96 5.77 -12.22
CA ASN A 208 9.05 6.45 -13.14
C ASN A 208 8.91 7.96 -12.84
N GLN A 209 9.78 8.55 -12.01
CA GLN A 209 9.75 9.97 -11.66
C GLN A 209 8.37 10.46 -11.20
N LYS A 210 7.68 9.66 -10.39
CA LYS A 210 6.31 9.89 -9.89
C LYS A 210 5.23 10.04 -10.99
N LYS A 211 5.51 9.60 -12.23
CA LYS A 211 4.58 9.67 -13.37
C LYS A 211 3.89 8.34 -13.69
N PHE A 212 4.00 7.35 -12.81
CA PHE A 212 3.49 6.00 -13.04
C PHE A 212 2.00 6.03 -13.43
N TYR A 213 1.15 6.65 -12.64
CA TYR A 213 -0.29 6.68 -12.90
C TYR A 213 -0.67 7.50 -14.13
N LYS A 214 0.09 8.52 -14.48
CA LYS A 214 -0.06 9.22 -15.76
C LYS A 214 0.15 8.30 -16.96
N MET A 215 1.14 7.42 -16.87
CA MET A 215 1.40 6.43 -17.93
C MET A 215 0.27 5.42 -18.05
N ILE A 216 -0.24 4.89 -16.93
CA ILE A 216 -1.38 3.97 -16.91
C ILE A 216 -2.64 4.68 -17.45
N LEU A 217 -2.94 5.89 -16.99
CA LEU A 217 -4.08 6.67 -17.44
C LEU A 217 -4.07 6.87 -18.97
N GLN A 218 -2.92 7.16 -19.56
CA GLN A 218 -2.79 7.35 -21.02
C GLN A 218 -3.15 6.09 -21.83
N MET A 219 -3.07 4.89 -21.23
CA MET A 219 -3.51 3.65 -21.87
C MET A 219 -5.03 3.59 -22.03
N PHE A 220 -5.76 4.20 -21.09
CA PHE A 220 -7.23 4.22 -21.09
C PHE A 220 -7.82 5.39 -21.86
N LEU A 221 -7.05 6.45 -22.15
CA LEU A 221 -7.54 7.62 -22.89
C LEU A 221 -7.46 7.46 -24.42
N LYS A 222 -6.81 6.41 -24.90
CA LYS A 222 -6.73 6.06 -26.33
C LYS A 222 -7.89 5.18 -26.74
#